data_8101fc609b76d58b4e5604d6c10e6fe2
#
_entry.id   8101fc609b76d58b4e5604d6c10e6fe2
#
_cell.length_a   1.000
_cell.length_b   1.000
_cell.length_c   1.000
_cell.angle_alpha   90.00
_cell.angle_beta   90.00
_cell.angle_gamma   90.00
#
_symmetry.space_group_name_H-M   'P 1'
#
loop_
_entity.id
_entity.type
_entity.pdbx_description
1 polymer ?
#
loop_
_entity_poly.entity_id
_entity_poly.type
_entity_poly.pdbx_seq_one_letter_code
_entity_poly.pdbx_strand_id
1 'polypeptide(L)'
;MAELVDALDSKSSSREGVRVRPPLRVPFQPSFSMEAFIRRGRESDMPALRDIINHYIANSIVTFEMVEMSLENRKTWFTQFTDKGRYQLFVAEKEDEVVGYAASLRFHQRPAYAPSVMTSIYLRPDQLGLGIGGRIYEELLDELKKVDDVHRAYGLVVLPNPGSEKLHDKLGFQVAGLLHQGGHKFGEYHDVRIYEHRMGK
;
A
#
# COMPACT_ATOMS: atom_id res chain seq x y z
N MET A 1 -44.43 -20.74 -53.77
CA MET A 1 -45.88 -20.72 -53.79
C MET A 1 -46.29 -20.03 -52.52
N ALA A 2 -46.59 -18.77 -52.71
CA ALA A 2 -47.92 -18.19 -52.92
C ALA A 2 -48.77 -18.33 -51.63
N GLU A 3 -49.32 -17.42 -51.10
CA GLU A 3 -49.97 -16.14 -51.32
C GLU A 3 -50.80 -15.87 -50.08
N LEU A 4 -50.81 -14.64 -49.61
CA LEU A 4 -51.83 -13.62 -49.67
C LEU A 4 -53.10 -13.99 -48.86
N VAL A 5 -53.74 -13.13 -48.13
CA VAL A 5 -54.38 -11.83 -48.34
C VAL A 5 -55.04 -11.38 -47.09
N ASP A 6 -54.93 -10.08 -46.78
CA ASP A 6 -55.89 -9.04 -46.54
C ASP A 6 -56.83 -9.03 -45.30
N ALA A 7 -56.62 -7.96 -44.62
CA ALA A 7 -57.52 -6.79 -44.39
C ALA A 7 -58.75 -6.97 -43.52
N LEU A 8 -58.91 -6.08 -42.61
CA LEU A 8 -59.96 -5.09 -42.37
C LEU A 8 -59.97 -4.65 -40.89
N ASP A 9 -59.47 -3.49 -40.64
CA ASP A 9 -60.25 -2.26 -40.38
C ASP A 9 -61.10 -2.18 -39.12
N SER A 10 -60.86 -1.11 -38.43
CA SER A 10 -61.67 -0.25 -37.61
C SER A 10 -61.93 -0.63 -36.13
N LYS A 11 -61.43 0.18 -35.25
CA LYS A 11 -62.16 1.21 -34.53
C LYS A 11 -61.31 1.84 -33.42
N SER A 12 -61.12 3.11 -33.60
CA SER A 12 -60.96 4.14 -32.58
C SER A 12 -61.40 3.73 -31.18
N SER A 13 -60.47 3.78 -30.26
CA SER A 13 -60.73 4.04 -28.84
C SER A 13 -59.60 4.85 -28.27
N SER A 14 -59.84 6.11 -28.05
CA SER A 14 -59.03 7.05 -27.34
C SER A 14 -58.66 6.49 -25.94
N ARG A 15 -57.40 6.07 -25.78
CA ARG A 15 -56.85 5.85 -24.44
C ARG A 15 -55.94 7.03 -24.13
N GLU A 16 -56.36 7.80 -23.11
CA GLU A 16 -55.60 8.84 -22.46
C GLU A 16 -54.18 8.31 -22.16
N GLY A 17 -53.20 8.96 -22.75
CA GLY A 17 -51.79 8.63 -22.50
C GLY A 17 -51.43 9.01 -21.07
N VAL A 18 -51.20 7.99 -20.22
CA VAL A 18 -50.52 8.17 -18.94
C VAL A 18 -49.15 8.71 -19.23
N ARG A 19 -48.91 9.99 -18.99
CA ARG A 19 -47.58 10.60 -19.02
C ARG A 19 -46.76 10.02 -17.86
N VAL A 20 -46.00 8.99 -18.12
CA VAL A 20 -44.96 8.51 -17.23
C VAL A 20 -43.89 9.60 -17.21
N ARG A 21 -43.75 10.31 -16.11
CA ARG A 21 -42.61 11.22 -15.88
C ARG A 21 -41.35 10.36 -15.88
N PRO A 22 -40.33 10.69 -16.71
CA PRO A 22 -39.03 10.01 -16.62
C PRO A 22 -38.48 10.23 -15.21
N PRO A 23 -37.82 9.24 -14.60
CA PRO A 23 -37.19 9.39 -13.31
C PRO A 23 -36.18 10.55 -13.37
N LEU A 24 -36.24 11.42 -12.35
CA LEU A 24 -35.26 12.48 -12.16
C LEU A 24 -33.88 11.86 -12.28
N ARG A 25 -33.12 12.23 -13.30
CA ARG A 25 -31.70 11.92 -13.37
C ARG A 25 -31.05 12.63 -12.19
N VAL A 26 -30.75 11.86 -11.14
CA VAL A 26 -29.82 12.32 -10.10
C VAL A 26 -28.51 12.64 -10.85
N PRO A 27 -27.99 13.85 -10.75
CA PRO A 27 -26.71 14.15 -11.39
C PRO A 27 -25.68 13.17 -10.85
N PHE A 28 -24.98 12.49 -11.76
CA PHE A 28 -23.81 11.69 -11.44
C PHE A 28 -22.80 12.63 -10.75
N GLN A 29 -22.77 12.59 -9.43
CA GLN A 29 -21.65 13.18 -8.69
C GLN A 29 -20.48 12.23 -8.94
N PRO A 30 -19.41 12.68 -9.64
CA PRO A 30 -18.21 11.90 -9.69
C PRO A 30 -17.80 11.71 -8.22
N SER A 31 -17.74 10.47 -7.76
CA SER A 31 -17.07 10.15 -6.52
C SER A 31 -15.64 10.63 -6.71
N PHE A 32 -15.31 11.78 -6.13
CA PHE A 32 -13.92 12.17 -5.96
C PHE A 32 -13.32 11.06 -5.10
N SER A 33 -12.67 10.10 -5.76
CA SER A 33 -11.73 9.23 -5.09
C SER A 33 -10.67 10.17 -4.54
N MET A 34 -10.81 10.58 -3.28
CA MET A 34 -9.83 11.45 -2.65
C MET A 34 -8.51 10.71 -2.69
N GLU A 35 -7.56 11.33 -3.39
CA GLU A 35 -6.21 10.79 -3.51
C GLU A 35 -5.57 10.74 -2.13
N ALA A 36 -4.89 9.64 -1.81
CA ALA A 36 -4.23 9.57 -0.51
C ALA A 36 -3.17 10.68 -0.39
N PHE A 37 -3.19 11.40 0.71
CA PHE A 37 -2.18 12.40 1.07
C PHE A 37 -1.02 11.75 1.79
N ILE A 38 0.21 12.05 1.39
CA ILE A 38 1.42 11.50 2.03
C ILE A 38 2.00 12.57 2.97
N ARG A 39 2.28 12.18 4.20
CA ARG A 39 2.87 13.05 5.22
C ARG A 39 3.80 12.28 6.15
N ARG A 40 4.56 13.01 6.94
CA ARG A 40 5.35 12.40 8.02
C ARG A 40 4.45 11.79 9.09
N GLY A 41 4.89 10.64 9.61
CA GLY A 41 4.19 9.96 10.69
C GLY A 41 4.26 10.73 12.00
N ARG A 42 3.21 10.62 12.81
CA ARG A 42 3.06 11.23 14.12
C ARG A 42 2.80 10.16 15.18
N GLU A 43 3.03 10.46 16.43
CA GLU A 43 2.72 9.51 17.52
C GLU A 43 1.23 9.13 17.54
N SER A 44 0.36 10.09 17.18
CA SER A 44 -1.09 9.85 17.09
C SER A 44 -1.48 8.80 16.03
N ASP A 45 -0.60 8.48 15.08
CA ASP A 45 -0.85 7.47 14.05
C ASP A 45 -0.59 6.04 14.54
N MET A 46 0.09 5.88 15.67
CA MET A 46 0.54 4.57 16.16
C MET A 46 -0.56 3.53 16.33
N PRO A 47 -1.79 3.87 16.74
CA PRO A 47 -2.89 2.91 16.75
C PRO A 47 -3.17 2.32 15.36
N ALA A 48 -3.29 3.15 14.34
CA ALA A 48 -3.55 2.71 12.96
C ALA A 48 -2.37 1.87 12.40
N LEU A 49 -1.12 2.31 12.65
CA LEU A 49 0.06 1.56 12.21
C LEU A 49 0.17 0.20 12.91
N ARG A 50 -0.22 0.12 14.18
CA ARG A 50 -0.31 -1.15 14.92
C ARG A 50 -1.32 -2.09 14.26
N ASP A 51 -2.50 -1.59 13.96
CA ASP A 51 -3.57 -2.41 13.39
C ASP A 51 -3.21 -2.91 11.99
N ILE A 52 -2.56 -2.08 11.19
CA ILE A 52 -2.05 -2.47 9.87
C ILE A 52 -1.03 -3.60 9.99
N ILE A 53 0.00 -3.46 10.84
CA ILE A 53 1.04 -4.52 10.95
C ILE A 53 0.48 -5.80 11.59
N ASN A 54 -0.39 -5.69 12.60
CA ASN A 54 -0.98 -6.83 13.27
C ASN A 54 -1.85 -7.66 12.33
N HIS A 55 -2.55 -7.02 11.39
CA HIS A 55 -3.23 -7.77 10.34
C HIS A 55 -2.27 -8.71 9.59
N TYR A 56 -1.09 -8.24 9.19
CA TYR A 56 -0.10 -9.05 8.47
C TYR A 56 0.61 -10.05 9.38
N ILE A 57 0.81 -9.73 10.65
CA ILE A 57 1.37 -10.67 11.62
C ILE A 57 0.47 -11.90 11.75
N ALA A 58 -0.83 -11.67 11.91
CA ALA A 58 -1.79 -12.74 12.13
C ALA A 58 -2.14 -13.54 10.85
N ASN A 59 -2.12 -12.90 9.67
CA ASN A 59 -2.75 -13.45 8.47
C ASN A 59 -1.81 -13.66 7.28
N SER A 60 -0.52 -13.35 7.41
CA SER A 60 0.37 -13.35 6.24
C SER A 60 1.82 -13.70 6.59
N ILE A 61 2.52 -14.23 5.60
CA ILE A 61 3.97 -14.50 5.67
C ILE A 61 4.82 -13.25 5.36
N VAL A 62 4.24 -12.15 4.90
CA VAL A 62 5.00 -10.97 4.43
C VAL A 62 5.78 -10.24 5.52
N THR A 63 5.55 -10.60 6.78
CA THR A 63 6.38 -10.24 7.93
C THR A 63 6.69 -11.46 8.77
N PHE A 64 7.90 -11.54 9.31
CA PHE A 64 8.32 -12.60 10.22
C PHE A 64 8.12 -12.27 11.70
N GLU A 65 7.43 -11.17 11.99
CA GLU A 65 6.92 -10.97 13.34
C GLU A 65 5.92 -12.08 13.68
N MET A 66 6.07 -12.66 14.87
CA MET A 66 5.29 -13.84 15.33
C MET A 66 4.25 -13.47 16.38
N VAL A 67 4.41 -12.31 17.01
CA VAL A 67 3.56 -11.82 18.10
C VAL A 67 3.02 -10.45 17.72
N GLU A 68 1.72 -10.26 17.89
CA GLU A 68 1.08 -8.97 17.65
C GLU A 68 1.71 -7.86 18.49
N MET A 69 1.86 -6.71 17.87
CA MET A 69 2.41 -5.52 18.51
C MET A 69 1.39 -4.87 19.41
N SER A 70 1.78 -4.57 20.65
CA SER A 70 1.01 -3.70 21.53
C SER A 70 1.14 -2.24 21.10
N LEU A 71 0.23 -1.38 21.56
CA LEU A 71 0.34 0.06 21.33
C LEU A 71 1.61 0.63 21.95
N GLU A 72 2.01 0.15 23.12
CA GLU A 72 3.23 0.57 23.79
C GLU A 72 4.48 0.23 22.97
N ASN A 73 4.54 -0.99 22.41
CA ASN A 73 5.63 -1.38 21.53
C ASN A 73 5.70 -0.49 20.28
N ARG A 74 4.53 -0.10 19.72
CA ARG A 74 4.49 0.80 18.56
C ARG A 74 4.93 2.22 18.90
N LYS A 75 4.55 2.76 20.05
CA LYS A 75 5.03 4.06 20.53
C LYS A 75 6.54 4.05 20.78
N THR A 76 7.07 3.01 21.40
CA THR A 76 8.52 2.83 21.57
C THR A 76 9.22 2.73 20.21
N TRP A 77 8.67 1.99 19.25
CA TRP A 77 9.21 1.92 17.90
C TRP A 77 9.21 3.28 17.20
N PHE A 78 8.21 4.14 17.48
CA PHE A 78 8.13 5.48 16.89
C PHE A 78 9.27 6.39 17.33
N THR A 79 9.81 6.26 18.54
CA THR A 79 10.84 7.17 19.10
C THR A 79 12.15 7.22 18.29
N GLN A 80 12.40 6.26 17.40
CA GLN A 80 13.61 6.22 16.58
C GLN A 80 13.56 7.16 15.36
N PHE A 81 12.38 7.65 14.97
CA PHE A 81 12.21 8.42 13.75
C PHE A 81 12.48 9.90 13.98
N THR A 82 13.03 10.55 12.96
CA THR A 82 13.32 11.98 12.93
C THR A 82 12.95 12.57 11.57
N ASP A 83 12.71 13.87 11.53
CA ASP A 83 12.30 14.56 10.29
C ASP A 83 13.42 14.65 9.24
N LYS A 84 14.68 14.63 9.65
CA LYS A 84 15.84 14.87 8.78
C LYS A 84 16.95 13.82 8.90
N GLY A 85 16.72 12.76 9.65
CA GLY A 85 17.71 11.71 9.84
C GLY A 85 17.54 10.59 8.82
N ARG A 86 18.36 9.55 9.00
CA ARG A 86 18.30 8.33 8.18
C ARG A 86 17.13 7.42 8.52
N TYR A 87 16.47 7.62 9.65
CA TYR A 87 15.31 6.86 10.08
C TYR A 87 14.08 7.77 10.02
N GLN A 88 13.25 7.53 9.02
CA GLN A 88 12.09 8.37 8.70
C GLN A 88 10.84 7.51 8.60
N LEU A 89 9.70 8.11 8.90
CA LEU A 89 8.38 7.48 8.82
C LEU A 89 7.44 8.37 8.02
N PHE A 90 6.85 7.81 6.99
CA PHE A 90 5.77 8.42 6.23
C PHE A 90 4.49 7.61 6.34
N VAL A 91 3.37 8.30 6.36
CA VAL A 91 2.03 7.69 6.33
C VAL A 91 1.25 8.19 5.12
N ALA A 92 0.41 7.32 4.60
CA ALA A 92 -0.62 7.67 3.63
C ALA A 92 -1.95 7.84 4.38
N GLU A 93 -2.57 9.00 4.22
CA GLU A 93 -3.87 9.35 4.81
C GLU A 93 -4.90 9.52 3.70
N LYS A 94 -6.06 8.92 3.85
CA LYS A 94 -7.20 9.01 2.95
C LYS A 94 -8.47 9.13 3.77
N GLU A 95 -9.28 10.16 3.49
CA GLU A 95 -10.54 10.40 4.23
C GLU A 95 -10.32 10.49 5.75
N ASP A 96 -9.25 11.20 6.16
CA ASP A 96 -8.81 11.37 7.55
C ASP A 96 -8.37 10.08 8.26
N GLU A 97 -8.23 8.97 7.53
CA GLU A 97 -7.72 7.70 8.07
C GLU A 97 -6.31 7.38 7.54
N VAL A 98 -5.44 6.88 8.41
CA VAL A 98 -4.14 6.34 7.99
C VAL A 98 -4.37 4.97 7.35
N VAL A 99 -4.02 4.88 6.06
CA VAL A 99 -4.24 3.67 5.24
C VAL A 99 -2.96 2.91 4.90
N GLY A 100 -1.81 3.45 5.28
CA GLY A 100 -0.53 2.78 5.07
C GLY A 100 0.65 3.60 5.58
N TYR A 101 1.81 2.98 5.63
CA TYR A 101 3.05 3.64 6.03
C TYR A 101 4.26 3.03 5.34
N ALA A 102 5.31 3.85 5.17
CA ALA A 102 6.64 3.42 4.79
C ALA A 102 7.66 3.96 5.81
N ALA A 103 8.64 3.16 6.16
CA ALA A 103 9.64 3.52 7.14
C ALA A 103 11.04 3.11 6.70
N SER A 104 12.04 3.90 7.09
CA SER A 104 13.45 3.53 7.03
C SER A 104 13.96 3.25 8.44
N LEU A 105 14.65 2.15 8.61
CA LEU A 105 15.07 1.59 9.88
C LEU A 105 16.56 1.29 9.84
N ARG A 106 17.15 0.99 11.00
CA ARG A 106 18.53 0.50 11.07
C ARG A 106 18.67 -0.83 10.35
N PHE A 107 19.59 -0.89 9.37
CA PHE A 107 19.86 -2.13 8.64
C PHE A 107 20.58 -3.17 9.52
N HIS A 108 21.58 -2.75 10.29
CA HIS A 108 22.36 -3.66 11.14
C HIS A 108 22.92 -2.92 12.36
N GLN A 109 23.12 -3.65 13.47
CA GLN A 109 23.58 -3.04 14.73
C GLN A 109 25.05 -2.56 14.72
N ARG A 110 25.90 -3.18 13.90
CA ARG A 110 27.33 -2.80 13.82
C ARG A 110 27.49 -1.41 13.19
N PRO A 111 28.28 -0.48 13.79
CA PRO A 111 28.36 0.91 13.35
C PRO A 111 28.78 1.11 11.87
N ALA A 112 29.63 0.24 11.32
CA ALA A 112 30.06 0.33 9.93
C ALA A 112 28.91 0.21 8.91
N TYR A 113 27.75 -0.35 9.31
CA TYR A 113 26.57 -0.41 8.49
C TYR A 113 25.67 0.85 8.62
N ALA A 114 26.07 1.84 9.39
CA ALA A 114 25.26 3.04 9.59
C ALA A 114 24.82 3.76 8.30
N PRO A 115 25.61 3.78 7.19
CA PRO A 115 25.17 4.36 5.92
C PRO A 115 24.11 3.52 5.17
N SER A 116 23.74 2.37 5.68
CA SER A 116 22.70 1.51 5.11
C SER A 116 21.44 1.55 5.95
N VAL A 117 20.30 1.66 5.31
CA VAL A 117 18.99 1.59 5.97
C VAL A 117 18.19 0.41 5.46
N MET A 118 17.36 -0.17 6.30
CA MET A 118 16.32 -1.10 5.89
C MET A 118 15.03 -0.31 5.68
N THR A 119 14.33 -0.58 4.59
CA THR A 119 13.03 0.04 4.31
C THR A 119 11.92 -0.99 4.41
N SER A 120 10.77 -0.56 4.88
CA SER A 120 9.56 -1.37 4.95
C SER A 120 8.34 -0.56 4.55
N ILE A 121 7.33 -1.24 3.98
CA ILE A 121 6.08 -0.64 3.57
C ILE A 121 4.93 -1.60 3.87
N TYR A 122 3.86 -1.05 4.44
CA TYR A 122 2.62 -1.76 4.71
C TYR A 122 1.42 -0.87 4.42
N LEU A 123 0.42 -1.44 3.80
CA LEU A 123 -0.87 -0.78 3.52
C LEU A 123 -1.99 -1.59 4.14
N ARG A 124 -3.10 -0.96 4.43
CA ARG A 124 -4.35 -1.69 4.71
C ARG A 124 -4.68 -2.59 3.52
N PRO A 125 -5.18 -3.83 3.74
CA PRO A 125 -5.45 -4.78 2.65
C PRO A 125 -6.44 -4.25 1.60
N ASP A 126 -7.43 -3.47 2.03
CA ASP A 126 -8.45 -2.86 1.16
C ASP A 126 -7.91 -1.69 0.31
N GLN A 127 -6.68 -1.26 0.54
CA GLN A 127 -6.01 -0.16 -0.18
C GLN A 127 -4.87 -0.65 -1.10
N LEU A 128 -4.74 -1.97 -1.24
CA LEU A 128 -3.76 -2.57 -2.15
C LEU A 128 -4.18 -2.36 -3.62
N GLY A 129 -3.20 -2.25 -4.51
CA GLY A 129 -3.44 -2.10 -5.95
C GLY A 129 -3.89 -0.70 -6.41
N LEU A 130 -4.06 0.26 -5.51
CA LEU A 130 -4.50 1.63 -5.79
C LEU A 130 -3.35 2.62 -6.06
N GLY A 131 -2.12 2.15 -6.17
CA GLY A 131 -0.95 3.00 -6.39
C GLY A 131 -0.40 3.72 -5.16
N ILE A 132 -1.10 3.67 -4.02
CA ILE A 132 -0.69 4.35 -2.78
C ILE A 132 0.70 3.89 -2.32
N GLY A 133 0.96 2.58 -2.39
CA GLY A 133 2.26 2.01 -2.00
C GLY A 133 3.44 2.59 -2.78
N GLY A 134 3.28 2.80 -4.09
CA GLY A 134 4.31 3.43 -4.90
C GLY A 134 4.61 4.85 -4.45
N ARG A 135 3.58 5.66 -4.24
CA ARG A 135 3.70 7.07 -3.85
C ARG A 135 4.37 7.25 -2.49
N ILE A 136 3.93 6.51 -1.49
CA ILE A 136 4.49 6.64 -0.13
C ILE A 136 5.94 6.15 -0.07
N TYR A 137 6.27 5.11 -0.83
CA TYR A 137 7.63 4.59 -0.84
C TYR A 137 8.57 5.51 -1.63
N GLU A 138 8.10 6.09 -2.74
CA GLU A 138 8.83 7.09 -3.52
C GLU A 138 9.15 8.32 -2.67
N GLU A 139 8.17 8.86 -1.91
CA GLU A 139 8.40 9.97 -0.97
C GLU A 139 9.47 9.63 0.07
N LEU A 140 9.43 8.44 0.67
CA LEU A 140 10.45 8.01 1.60
C LEU A 140 11.84 7.96 0.94
N LEU A 141 11.95 7.41 -0.27
CA LEU A 141 13.22 7.30 -0.99
C LEU A 141 13.76 8.68 -1.37
N ASP A 142 12.91 9.60 -1.81
CA ASP A 142 13.29 10.96 -2.19
C ASP A 142 13.78 11.77 -0.98
N GLU A 143 13.16 11.61 0.17
CA GLU A 143 13.65 12.22 1.41
C GLU A 143 14.97 11.60 1.89
N LEU A 144 15.14 10.29 1.74
CA LEU A 144 16.41 9.62 2.08
C LEU A 144 17.56 10.04 1.17
N LYS A 145 17.31 10.34 -0.11
CA LYS A 145 18.34 10.87 -1.04
C LYS A 145 18.90 12.23 -0.61
N LYS A 146 18.16 12.98 0.22
CA LYS A 146 18.60 14.28 0.76
C LYS A 146 19.49 14.13 2.00
N VAL A 147 19.65 12.92 2.52
CA VAL A 147 20.45 12.63 3.71
C VAL A 147 21.83 12.18 3.26
N ASP A 148 22.84 13.02 3.43
CA ASP A 148 24.19 12.83 2.90
C ASP A 148 24.88 11.53 3.36
N ASP A 149 24.53 11.03 4.53
CA ASP A 149 25.12 9.85 5.12
C ASP A 149 24.32 8.55 4.89
N VAL A 150 23.33 8.57 4.00
CA VAL A 150 22.61 7.38 3.53
C VAL A 150 23.12 6.98 2.15
N HIS A 151 23.77 5.81 2.07
CA HIS A 151 24.36 5.28 0.84
C HIS A 151 23.52 4.19 0.19
N ARG A 152 22.86 3.32 0.98
CA ARG A 152 22.05 2.20 0.49
C ARG A 152 20.74 2.10 1.28
N ALA A 153 19.67 1.76 0.57
CA ALA A 153 18.43 1.28 1.14
C ALA A 153 18.21 -0.19 0.74
N TYR A 154 17.82 -1.00 1.70
CA TYR A 154 17.55 -2.43 1.50
C TYR A 154 16.08 -2.73 1.80
N GLY A 155 15.45 -3.57 0.98
CA GLY A 155 14.15 -4.17 1.23
C GLY A 155 14.30 -5.69 1.38
N LEU A 156 13.67 -6.27 2.39
CA LEU A 156 13.59 -7.71 2.57
C LEU A 156 12.16 -8.17 2.23
N VAL A 157 12.03 -8.99 1.21
CA VAL A 157 10.74 -9.45 0.69
C VAL A 157 10.63 -10.95 0.86
N VAL A 158 9.72 -11.38 1.72
CA VAL A 158 9.38 -12.81 1.90
C VAL A 158 8.62 -13.30 0.67
N LEU A 159 9.02 -14.43 0.12
CA LEU A 159 8.44 -15.00 -1.10
C LEU A 159 7.42 -16.11 -0.79
N PRO A 160 6.35 -16.23 -1.61
CA PRO A 160 6.00 -15.37 -2.75
C PRO A 160 5.34 -14.06 -2.31
N ASN A 161 5.72 -12.94 -2.93
CA ASN A 161 5.07 -11.63 -2.72
C ASN A 161 5.14 -10.79 -4.00
N PRO A 162 4.39 -11.15 -5.05
CA PRO A 162 4.49 -10.50 -6.36
C PRO A 162 4.16 -9.00 -6.32
N GLY A 163 3.32 -8.56 -5.38
CA GLY A 163 2.99 -7.15 -5.21
C GLY A 163 4.19 -6.32 -4.74
N SER A 164 4.91 -6.82 -3.72
CA SER A 164 6.11 -6.17 -3.21
C SER A 164 7.27 -6.25 -4.21
N GLU A 165 7.48 -7.40 -4.86
CA GLU A 165 8.51 -7.56 -5.89
C GLU A 165 8.32 -6.53 -7.01
N LYS A 166 7.13 -6.45 -7.58
CA LYS A 166 6.79 -5.47 -8.63
C LYS A 166 6.97 -4.02 -8.16
N LEU A 167 6.67 -3.73 -6.90
CA LEU A 167 6.85 -2.40 -6.33
C LEU A 167 8.33 -2.03 -6.25
N HIS A 168 9.18 -2.93 -5.74
CA HIS A 168 10.62 -2.71 -5.67
C HIS A 168 11.23 -2.50 -7.05
N ASP A 169 10.89 -3.36 -8.01
CA ASP A 169 11.36 -3.25 -9.40
C ASP A 169 10.96 -1.89 -10.02
N LYS A 170 9.70 -1.46 -9.85
CA LYS A 170 9.20 -0.17 -10.34
C LYS A 170 9.95 1.02 -9.76
N LEU A 171 10.37 0.94 -8.49
CA LEU A 171 11.09 2.00 -7.79
C LEU A 171 12.60 1.94 -7.99
N GLY A 172 13.10 1.08 -8.88
CA GLY A 172 14.50 0.99 -9.26
C GLY A 172 15.40 0.25 -8.27
N PHE A 173 14.81 -0.53 -7.39
CA PHE A 173 15.60 -1.50 -6.61
C PHE A 173 16.11 -2.61 -7.49
N GLN A 174 17.27 -3.14 -7.14
CA GLN A 174 17.88 -4.30 -7.78
C GLN A 174 17.95 -5.47 -6.81
N VAL A 175 17.86 -6.69 -7.33
CA VAL A 175 18.02 -7.89 -6.50
C VAL A 175 19.49 -8.01 -6.08
N ALA A 176 19.74 -7.95 -4.78
CA ALA A 176 21.06 -8.10 -4.18
C ALA A 176 21.35 -9.54 -3.74
N GLY A 177 20.32 -10.34 -3.50
CA GLY A 177 20.48 -11.73 -3.08
C GLY A 177 19.17 -12.43 -2.72
N LEU A 178 19.32 -13.72 -2.39
CA LEU A 178 18.23 -14.58 -1.93
C LEU A 178 18.71 -15.38 -0.71
N LEU A 179 17.95 -15.33 0.37
CA LEU A 179 18.13 -16.18 1.52
C LEU A 179 17.19 -17.38 1.36
N HIS A 180 17.74 -18.54 1.04
CA HIS A 180 16.96 -19.77 0.94
C HIS A 180 16.46 -20.19 2.32
N GLN A 181 15.16 -20.37 2.45
CA GLN A 181 14.52 -20.78 3.71
C GLN A 181 14.94 -19.89 4.89
N GLY A 182 15.08 -18.58 4.63
CA GLY A 182 15.62 -17.60 5.56
C GLY A 182 14.72 -17.28 6.78
N GLY A 183 13.47 -17.73 6.78
CA GLY A 183 12.53 -17.56 7.89
C GLY A 183 11.51 -18.69 7.96
N HIS A 184 10.93 -18.89 9.15
CA HIS A 184 9.91 -19.90 9.39
C HIS A 184 8.66 -19.26 9.96
N LYS A 185 7.50 -19.47 9.31
CA LYS A 185 6.22 -18.97 9.78
C LYS A 185 5.07 -19.89 9.30
N PHE A 186 4.04 -20.04 10.12
CA PHE A 186 2.88 -20.89 9.86
C PHE A 186 3.25 -22.34 9.51
N GLY A 187 4.33 -22.87 10.12
CA GLY A 187 4.78 -24.24 9.94
C GLY A 187 5.64 -24.50 8.70
N GLU A 188 5.96 -23.44 7.91
CA GLU A 188 6.73 -23.55 6.68
C GLU A 188 7.95 -22.63 6.68
N TYR A 189 9.01 -23.03 5.94
CA TYR A 189 10.16 -22.20 5.67
C TYR A 189 9.94 -21.39 4.39
N HIS A 190 10.37 -20.13 4.43
CA HIS A 190 10.17 -19.18 3.33
C HIS A 190 11.49 -18.57 2.88
N ASP A 191 11.64 -18.42 1.58
CA ASP A 191 12.73 -17.67 0.98
C ASP A 191 12.54 -16.17 1.20
N VAL A 192 13.65 -15.44 1.34
CA VAL A 192 13.64 -13.97 1.47
C VAL A 192 14.52 -13.36 0.39
N ARG A 193 13.93 -12.58 -0.50
CA ARG A 193 14.64 -11.81 -1.50
C ARG A 193 15.14 -10.50 -0.90
N ILE A 194 16.42 -10.21 -1.12
CA ILE A 194 17.05 -8.96 -0.72
C ILE A 194 17.08 -8.04 -1.92
N TYR A 195 16.45 -6.88 -1.78
CA TYR A 195 16.50 -5.78 -2.74
C TYR A 195 17.43 -4.68 -2.21
N GLU A 196 18.15 -4.02 -3.11
CA GLU A 196 18.95 -2.85 -2.78
C GLU A 196 18.67 -1.68 -3.71
N HIS A 197 18.77 -0.47 -3.17
CA HIS A 197 18.67 0.77 -3.92
C HIS A 197 19.82 1.70 -3.54
N ARG A 198 20.51 2.26 -4.56
CA ARG A 198 21.58 3.23 -4.33
C ARG A 198 20.98 4.60 -4.06
N MET A 199 21.31 5.23 -2.91
CA MET A 199 20.77 6.51 -2.48
C MET A 199 21.72 7.68 -2.79
N GLY A 200 23.01 7.48 -2.70
CA GLY A 200 24.02 8.53 -2.92
C GLY A 200 24.43 8.71 -4.38
N LYS A 201 25.09 9.85 -4.64
CA LYS A 201 25.77 10.20 -5.90
C LYS A 201 26.90 9.27 -6.20
#